data_c72e0de8e97fa293212d3428007c488f
#
_entry.id   c72e0de8e97fa293212d3428007c488f
#
_cell.length_a   1.000
_cell.length_b   1.000
_cell.length_c   1.000
_cell.angle_alpha   90.00
_cell.angle_beta   90.00
_cell.angle_gamma   90.00
#
_symmetry.space_group_name_H-M   'P 1'
#
loop_
_entity.id
_entity.type
_entity.pdbx_description
1 polymer ?
#
loop_
_entity_poly.entity_id
_entity_poly.type
_entity_poly.pdbx_seq_one_letter_code
_entity_poly.pdbx_strand_id
1 'polypeptide(L)'
;MITTLTRRACLSALMAAGLLAGAAAPAAAQDKMTFTLATAGSETDQRSAAMADVFAPMVAEFADYQPGYNATLFAQGTELEAISRGNLTMSIASAQELAQFFPEFSIFATGYVHQDAAHQVAVFNDPLMDPFKAKVEDELGVKLLSVMYLGRRHVNLRQTKDELTVMTPADLAGITLRMPGTDAWQYLGKALGASPTPMAFAEVYTALSTGAVDGQDNPLPTV
;
A
#
# COMPACT_ATOMS: atom_id res chain seq x y z
N MET A 1 59.04 61.91 12.18
CA MET A 1 58.22 61.61 10.97
C MET A 1 57.79 60.16 11.04
N ILE A 2 56.62 59.87 11.61
CA ILE A 2 56.09 58.49 11.67
C ILE A 2 54.90 58.47 10.74
N THR A 3 54.99 57.61 9.78
CA THR A 3 54.28 57.55 8.50
C THR A 3 52.82 57.23 8.63
N THR A 4 52.00 58.04 7.98
CA THR A 4 50.54 57.94 7.78
C THR A 4 50.09 56.78 6.87
N LEU A 5 50.92 55.72 6.69
CA LEU A 5 50.68 54.60 5.77
C LEU A 5 49.94 53.42 6.37
N THR A 6 49.78 53.36 7.70
CA THR A 6 49.20 52.17 8.37
C THR A 6 47.69 52.23 8.52
N ARG A 7 47.01 53.35 8.41
CA ARG A 7 45.55 53.45 8.58
C ARG A 7 44.74 53.08 7.34
N ARG A 8 45.32 53.30 6.14
CA ARG A 8 44.58 52.90 4.87
C ARG A 8 44.71 51.46 4.53
N ALA A 9 45.79 50.79 4.92
CA ALA A 9 45.97 49.35 4.71
C ALA A 9 45.06 48.49 5.61
N CYS A 10 44.79 48.95 6.84
CA CYS A 10 43.88 48.24 7.76
C CYS A 10 42.38 48.34 7.36
N LEU A 11 41.97 49.45 6.76
CA LEU A 11 40.58 49.63 6.30
C LEU A 11 40.27 48.84 5.03
N SER A 12 41.24 48.64 4.16
CA SER A 12 41.05 47.81 2.95
C SER A 12 41.02 46.31 3.26
N ALA A 13 41.78 45.86 4.28
CA ALA A 13 41.74 44.48 4.72
C ALA A 13 40.45 44.09 5.44
N LEU A 14 39.82 45.00 6.18
CA LEU A 14 38.52 44.77 6.82
C LEU A 14 37.35 44.75 5.83
N MET A 15 37.41 45.51 4.73
CA MET A 15 36.36 45.43 3.69
C MET A 15 36.47 44.18 2.83
N ALA A 16 37.66 43.65 2.60
CA ALA A 16 37.83 42.38 1.86
C ALA A 16 37.41 41.16 2.67
N ALA A 17 37.56 41.15 3.99
CA ALA A 17 37.09 40.09 4.88
C ALA A 17 35.57 40.09 5.06
N GLY A 18 34.89 41.24 4.95
CA GLY A 18 33.44 41.36 5.04
C GLY A 18 32.69 40.85 3.80
N LEU A 19 33.33 40.86 2.63
CA LEU A 19 32.73 40.38 1.37
C LEU A 19 32.84 38.88 1.17
N LEU A 20 33.72 38.16 1.89
CA LEU A 20 33.83 36.69 1.86
C LEU A 20 32.95 35.97 2.90
N ALA A 21 32.45 36.71 3.90
CA ALA A 21 31.54 36.12 4.90
C ALA A 21 30.06 36.12 4.47
N GLY A 22 29.71 36.74 3.34
CA GLY A 22 28.33 36.84 2.84
C GLY A 22 27.89 35.73 1.87
N ALA A 23 28.77 34.78 1.53
CA ALA A 23 28.45 33.77 0.49
C ALA A 23 28.13 32.38 1.02
N ALA A 24 28.09 32.15 2.33
CA ALA A 24 27.53 30.96 2.91
C ALA A 24 26.06 31.22 3.24
N ALA A 25 25.21 31.39 2.21
CA ALA A 25 23.81 31.17 2.40
C ALA A 25 23.66 29.70 2.89
N PRO A 26 23.05 29.46 4.06
CA PRO A 26 22.73 28.07 4.40
C PRO A 26 21.92 27.50 3.20
N ALA A 27 22.39 26.43 2.59
CA ALA A 27 21.57 25.66 1.69
C ALA A 27 20.30 25.38 2.49
N ALA A 28 19.20 26.02 2.13
CA ALA A 28 17.91 25.69 2.72
C ALA A 28 17.76 24.20 2.50
N ALA A 29 17.83 23.42 3.57
CA ALA A 29 17.48 22.01 3.51
C ALA A 29 16.05 22.02 2.96
N GLN A 30 15.90 21.53 1.73
CA GLN A 30 14.58 21.42 1.11
C GLN A 30 13.81 20.46 2.00
N ASP A 31 12.72 20.94 2.62
CA ASP A 31 11.90 20.10 3.47
C ASP A 31 11.49 18.87 2.65
N LYS A 32 11.87 17.69 3.14
CA LYS A 32 11.52 16.44 2.47
C LYS A 32 10.01 16.25 2.48
N MET A 33 9.50 15.71 1.40
CA MET A 33 8.10 15.26 1.38
C MET A 33 7.90 14.11 2.37
N THR A 34 6.71 13.99 2.93
CA THR A 34 6.37 12.83 3.77
C THR A 34 5.53 11.85 2.95
N PHE A 35 6.01 10.62 2.83
CA PHE A 35 5.26 9.51 2.23
C PHE A 35 4.70 8.61 3.33
N THR A 36 3.47 8.90 3.71
CA THR A 36 2.74 8.09 4.68
C THR A 36 2.05 6.94 3.97
N LEU A 37 2.44 5.70 4.29
CA LEU A 37 1.81 4.48 3.80
C LEU A 37 0.79 3.96 4.82
N ALA A 38 -0.44 3.68 4.40
CA ALA A 38 -1.38 2.87 5.17
C ALA A 38 -1.56 1.50 4.52
N THR A 39 -1.50 0.44 5.32
CA THR A 39 -1.74 -0.93 4.88
C THR A 39 -2.40 -1.76 5.98
N ALA A 40 -3.29 -2.67 5.57
CA ALA A 40 -3.86 -3.67 6.47
C ALA A 40 -2.86 -4.79 6.83
N GLY A 41 -1.78 -4.95 6.03
CA GLY A 41 -0.73 -5.92 6.30
C GLY A 41 0.11 -5.58 7.53
N SER A 42 0.72 -6.61 8.12
CA SER A 42 1.70 -6.43 9.20
C SER A 42 3.02 -5.85 8.67
N GLU A 43 3.90 -5.45 9.57
CA GLU A 43 5.27 -5.05 9.24
C GLU A 43 6.06 -6.17 8.53
N THR A 44 5.81 -7.43 8.91
CA THR A 44 6.47 -8.60 8.33
C THR A 44 5.81 -9.11 7.04
N ASP A 45 4.70 -8.51 6.62
CA ASP A 45 4.09 -8.83 5.32
C ASP A 45 5.09 -8.50 4.19
N GLN A 46 5.24 -9.42 3.23
CA GLN A 46 6.24 -9.26 2.15
C GLN A 46 6.08 -7.96 1.35
N ARG A 47 4.86 -7.41 1.24
CA ARG A 47 4.61 -6.11 0.59
C ARG A 47 5.13 -4.97 1.43
N SER A 48 4.89 -5.02 2.74
CA SER A 48 5.40 -4.05 3.71
C SER A 48 6.93 -4.05 3.74
N ALA A 49 7.54 -5.24 3.75
CA ALA A 49 8.99 -5.40 3.67
C ALA A 49 9.55 -4.83 2.35
N ALA A 50 8.91 -5.10 1.20
CA ALA A 50 9.33 -4.54 -0.08
C ALA A 50 9.27 -3.00 -0.08
N MET A 51 8.26 -2.41 0.55
CA MET A 51 8.18 -0.95 0.71
C MET A 51 9.26 -0.39 1.63
N ALA A 52 9.56 -1.07 2.74
CA ALA A 52 10.58 -0.64 3.69
C ALA A 52 12.02 -0.83 3.16
N ASP A 53 12.30 -1.99 2.55
CA ASP A 53 13.66 -2.39 2.19
C ASP A 53 14.08 -1.90 0.79
N VAL A 54 13.11 -1.65 -0.11
CA VAL A 54 13.39 -1.26 -1.50
C VAL A 54 12.92 0.15 -1.78
N PHE A 55 11.62 0.45 -1.57
CA PHE A 55 11.06 1.76 -1.91
C PHE A 55 11.60 2.88 -1.01
N ALA A 56 11.59 2.70 0.30
CA ALA A 56 11.99 3.75 1.25
C ALA A 56 13.43 4.24 1.02
N PRO A 57 14.46 3.37 0.83
CA PRO A 57 15.81 3.81 0.48
C PRO A 57 15.90 4.58 -0.85
N MET A 58 15.09 4.19 -1.84
CA MET A 58 15.11 4.84 -3.17
C MET A 58 14.57 6.27 -3.13
N VAL A 59 13.65 6.57 -2.22
CA VAL A 59 13.07 7.92 -2.09
C VAL A 59 13.73 8.76 -0.99
N ALA A 60 14.63 8.19 -0.20
CA ALA A 60 15.21 8.79 1.00
C ALA A 60 15.92 10.14 0.76
N GLU A 61 16.34 10.42 -0.47
CA GLU A 61 16.95 11.69 -0.83
C GLU A 61 15.96 12.86 -0.75
N PHE A 62 14.70 12.65 -1.15
CA PHE A 62 13.69 13.70 -1.27
C PHE A 62 12.42 13.49 -0.44
N ALA A 63 12.24 12.31 0.18
CA ALA A 63 11.07 11.99 0.98
C ALA A 63 11.40 11.15 2.21
N ASP A 64 10.62 11.35 3.28
CA ASP A 64 10.62 10.54 4.48
C ASP A 64 9.46 9.54 4.41
N TYR A 65 9.78 8.25 4.45
CA TYR A 65 8.80 7.17 4.43
C TYR A 65 8.28 6.87 5.84
N GLN A 66 6.97 6.94 6.02
CA GLN A 66 6.29 6.73 7.29
C GLN A 66 5.18 5.67 7.14
N PRO A 67 5.44 4.39 7.46
CA PRO A 67 4.45 3.34 7.34
C PRO A 67 3.54 3.24 8.57
N GLY A 68 2.26 2.97 8.34
CA GLY A 68 1.28 2.53 9.32
C GLY A 68 0.76 1.14 8.94
N TYR A 69 1.17 0.14 9.70
CA TYR A 69 0.81 -1.26 9.52
C TYR A 69 -0.46 -1.65 10.27
N ASN A 70 -1.02 -2.83 9.98
CA ASN A 70 -2.17 -3.41 10.69
C ASN A 70 -3.40 -2.49 10.72
N ALA A 71 -3.62 -1.72 9.66
CA ALA A 71 -4.72 -0.75 9.56
C ALA A 71 -4.76 0.30 10.70
N THR A 72 -3.61 0.66 11.27
CA THR A 72 -3.52 1.60 12.41
C THR A 72 -3.80 3.05 12.03
N LEU A 73 -3.57 3.45 10.78
CA LEU A 73 -3.83 4.81 10.30
C LEU A 73 -5.23 4.94 9.69
N PHE A 74 -5.63 3.96 8.87
CA PHE A 74 -6.92 3.92 8.19
C PHE A 74 -7.47 2.50 8.21
N ALA A 75 -8.78 2.35 8.39
CA ALA A 75 -9.43 1.06 8.31
C ALA A 75 -9.30 0.47 6.91
N GLN A 76 -9.13 -0.86 6.81
CA GLN A 76 -9.03 -1.56 5.53
C GLN A 76 -10.22 -1.22 4.62
N GLY A 77 -9.94 -0.78 3.39
CA GLY A 77 -10.92 -0.40 2.38
C GLY A 77 -11.28 1.10 2.38
N THR A 78 -10.73 1.92 3.30
CA THR A 78 -10.94 3.38 3.33
C THR A 78 -9.73 4.17 2.82
N GLU A 79 -8.62 3.50 2.53
CA GLU A 79 -7.35 4.13 2.21
C GLU A 79 -7.40 4.92 0.89
N LEU A 80 -8.08 4.40 -0.14
CA LEU A 80 -8.19 5.08 -1.44
C LEU A 80 -8.95 6.39 -1.32
N GLU A 81 -10.02 6.42 -0.52
CA GLU A 81 -10.74 7.65 -0.25
C GLU A 81 -9.88 8.65 0.55
N ALA A 82 -9.06 8.16 1.49
CA ALA A 82 -8.14 9.01 2.24
C ALA A 82 -7.08 9.64 1.33
N ILE A 83 -6.54 8.90 0.35
CA ILE A 83 -5.61 9.45 -0.64
C ILE A 83 -6.31 10.49 -1.51
N SER A 84 -7.50 10.20 -2.01
CA SER A 84 -8.28 11.12 -2.83
C SER A 84 -8.58 12.46 -2.14
N ARG A 85 -8.73 12.43 -0.81
CA ARG A 85 -8.93 13.63 0.02
C ARG A 85 -7.63 14.32 0.47
N GLY A 86 -6.48 13.78 0.10
CA GLY A 86 -5.16 14.31 0.52
C GLY A 86 -4.78 14.03 1.98
N ASN A 87 -5.48 13.12 2.66
CA ASN A 87 -5.21 12.73 4.04
C ASN A 87 -4.19 11.60 4.17
N LEU A 88 -3.86 10.95 3.07
CA LEU A 88 -2.91 9.85 2.98
C LEU A 88 -2.13 9.97 1.67
N THR A 89 -0.85 9.59 1.68
CA THR A 89 -0.01 9.70 0.47
C THR A 89 -0.02 8.41 -0.35
N MET A 90 -0.02 7.26 0.29
CA MET A 90 0.13 5.95 -0.38
C MET A 90 -0.61 4.84 0.38
N SER A 91 -1.01 3.82 -0.38
CA SER A 91 -1.59 2.59 0.18
C SER A 91 -1.23 1.37 -0.66
N ILE A 92 -1.38 0.20 -0.06
CA ILE A 92 -1.38 -1.09 -0.75
C ILE A 92 -2.83 -1.56 -0.80
N ALA A 93 -3.49 -1.28 -1.92
CA ALA A 93 -4.89 -1.63 -2.13
C ALA A 93 -5.05 -2.84 -3.07
N SER A 94 -6.17 -3.53 -2.96
CA SER A 94 -6.57 -4.61 -3.86
C SER A 94 -7.44 -4.10 -5.02
N ALA A 95 -7.55 -4.90 -6.09
CA ALA A 95 -8.47 -4.62 -7.18
C ALA A 95 -9.95 -4.57 -6.71
N GLN A 96 -10.30 -5.34 -5.68
CA GLN A 96 -11.64 -5.33 -5.07
C GLN A 96 -11.94 -4.02 -4.32
N GLU A 97 -10.91 -3.37 -3.77
CA GLU A 97 -11.06 -2.05 -3.16
C GLU A 97 -11.19 -0.97 -4.23
N LEU A 98 -10.45 -1.06 -5.34
CA LEU A 98 -10.66 -0.20 -6.51
C LEU A 98 -12.05 -0.39 -7.14
N ALA A 99 -12.59 -1.61 -7.13
CA ALA A 99 -13.91 -1.91 -7.67
C ALA A 99 -15.07 -1.20 -6.94
N GLN A 100 -14.85 -0.65 -5.75
CA GLN A 100 -15.84 0.19 -5.06
C GLN A 100 -16.09 1.51 -5.82
N PHE A 101 -15.07 2.01 -6.51
CA PHE A 101 -15.12 3.26 -7.28
C PHE A 101 -15.29 2.97 -8.77
N PHE A 102 -14.66 1.92 -9.25
CA PHE A 102 -14.57 1.52 -10.65
C PHE A 102 -14.94 0.03 -10.79
N PRO A 103 -16.21 -0.32 -10.98
CA PRO A 103 -16.68 -1.71 -11.01
C PRO A 103 -15.95 -2.62 -12.00
N GLU A 104 -15.40 -2.06 -13.08
CA GLU A 104 -14.60 -2.78 -14.07
C GLU A 104 -13.34 -3.43 -13.47
N PHE A 105 -12.78 -2.91 -12.38
CA PHE A 105 -11.65 -3.53 -11.69
C PHE A 105 -12.00 -4.86 -11.03
N SER A 106 -13.27 -5.20 -10.88
CA SER A 106 -13.69 -6.51 -10.37
C SER A 106 -13.23 -7.67 -11.24
N ILE A 107 -12.92 -7.44 -12.52
CA ILE A 107 -12.36 -8.49 -13.40
C ILE A 107 -11.01 -9.00 -12.87
N PHE A 108 -10.18 -8.13 -12.31
CA PHE A 108 -8.86 -8.51 -11.77
C PHE A 108 -8.97 -9.25 -10.44
N ALA A 109 -10.16 -9.25 -9.84
CA ALA A 109 -10.49 -9.96 -8.62
C ALA A 109 -11.17 -11.30 -8.90
N THR A 110 -11.54 -11.54 -10.15
CA THR A 110 -12.23 -12.78 -10.56
C THR A 110 -11.28 -13.97 -10.48
N GLY A 111 -11.75 -15.07 -9.91
CA GLY A 111 -10.97 -16.30 -9.81
C GLY A 111 -10.51 -16.79 -11.19
N TYR A 112 -9.28 -17.30 -11.26
CA TYR A 112 -8.66 -17.91 -12.45
C TYR A 112 -8.37 -16.98 -13.62
N VAL A 113 -8.57 -15.66 -13.51
CA VAL A 113 -8.23 -14.67 -14.55
C VAL A 113 -6.72 -14.58 -14.75
N HIS A 114 -5.95 -14.53 -13.67
CA HIS A 114 -4.50 -14.55 -13.76
C HIS A 114 -3.96 -15.98 -13.70
N GLN A 115 -3.11 -16.34 -14.65
CA GLN A 115 -2.49 -17.68 -14.70
C GLN A 115 -1.39 -17.83 -13.64
N ASP A 116 -0.53 -16.77 -13.53
CA ASP A 116 0.60 -16.72 -12.63
C ASP A 116 1.05 -15.25 -12.39
N ALA A 117 2.15 -15.08 -11.66
CA ALA A 117 2.75 -13.79 -11.38
C ALA A 117 3.18 -13.04 -12.66
N ALA A 118 3.78 -13.74 -13.61
CA ALA A 118 4.27 -13.13 -14.84
C ALA A 118 3.10 -12.58 -15.69
N HIS A 119 2.01 -13.35 -15.78
CA HIS A 119 0.79 -12.91 -16.45
C HIS A 119 0.19 -11.66 -15.78
N GLN A 120 0.10 -11.62 -14.44
CA GLN A 120 -0.41 -10.46 -13.72
C GLN A 120 0.43 -9.20 -13.99
N VAL A 121 1.76 -9.32 -13.94
CA VAL A 121 2.68 -8.22 -14.20
C VAL A 121 2.60 -7.78 -15.66
N ALA A 122 2.52 -8.72 -16.61
CA ALA A 122 2.37 -8.42 -18.03
C ALA A 122 1.08 -7.65 -18.31
N VAL A 123 -0.06 -8.09 -17.76
CA VAL A 123 -1.35 -7.39 -17.90
C VAL A 123 -1.28 -5.97 -17.35
N PHE A 124 -0.73 -5.78 -16.14
CA PHE A 124 -0.64 -4.45 -15.54
C PHE A 124 0.22 -3.48 -16.35
N ASN A 125 1.27 -3.98 -17.03
CA ASN A 125 2.18 -3.18 -17.83
C ASN A 125 1.79 -3.09 -19.32
N ASP A 126 0.72 -3.77 -19.72
CA ASP A 126 0.21 -3.70 -21.08
C ASP A 126 -0.46 -2.33 -21.34
N PRO A 127 -0.28 -1.71 -22.52
CA PRO A 127 -0.97 -0.46 -22.90
C PRO A 127 -2.50 -0.55 -22.80
N LEU A 128 -3.09 -1.75 -22.84
CA LEU A 128 -4.51 -1.95 -22.60
C LEU A 128 -4.95 -1.45 -21.21
N MET A 129 -4.04 -1.41 -20.24
CA MET A 129 -4.32 -0.92 -18.88
C MET A 129 -4.24 0.61 -18.75
N ASP A 130 -3.68 1.32 -19.73
CA ASP A 130 -3.47 2.76 -19.63
C ASP A 130 -4.79 3.54 -19.45
N PRO A 131 -5.89 3.23 -20.19
CA PRO A 131 -7.17 3.88 -19.94
C PRO A 131 -7.72 3.65 -18.53
N PHE A 132 -7.52 2.45 -17.96
CA PHE A 132 -7.95 2.14 -16.58
C PHE A 132 -7.13 2.92 -15.55
N LYS A 133 -5.81 3.01 -15.74
CA LYS A 133 -4.91 3.78 -14.87
C LYS A 133 -5.23 5.27 -14.93
N ALA A 134 -5.42 5.81 -16.15
CA ALA A 134 -5.79 7.20 -16.35
C ALA A 134 -7.12 7.53 -15.69
N LYS A 135 -8.12 6.67 -15.83
CA LYS A 135 -9.43 6.86 -15.20
C LYS A 135 -9.33 6.97 -13.67
N VAL A 136 -8.53 6.11 -13.04
CA VAL A 136 -8.31 6.16 -11.58
C VAL A 136 -7.61 7.47 -11.18
N GLU A 137 -6.62 7.91 -11.97
CA GLU A 137 -5.91 9.16 -11.72
C GLU A 137 -6.82 10.37 -11.92
N ASP A 138 -7.61 10.41 -12.99
CA ASP A 138 -8.46 11.54 -13.35
C ASP A 138 -9.69 11.69 -12.43
N GLU A 139 -10.34 10.57 -12.07
CA GLU A 139 -11.61 10.62 -11.34
C GLU A 139 -11.42 10.50 -9.81
N LEU A 140 -10.36 9.83 -9.33
CA LEU A 140 -10.11 9.60 -7.91
C LEU A 140 -8.87 10.36 -7.38
N GLY A 141 -8.02 10.90 -8.27
CA GLY A 141 -6.75 11.53 -7.89
C GLY A 141 -5.71 10.53 -7.37
N VAL A 142 -5.85 9.25 -7.69
CA VAL A 142 -4.98 8.17 -7.23
C VAL A 142 -4.18 7.60 -8.39
N LYS A 143 -2.86 7.62 -8.28
CA LYS A 143 -1.97 7.04 -9.29
C LYS A 143 -1.62 5.60 -8.95
N LEU A 144 -1.91 4.68 -9.87
CA LEU A 144 -1.51 3.28 -9.77
C LEU A 144 -0.05 3.13 -10.20
N LEU A 145 0.85 2.91 -9.25
CA LEU A 145 2.30 2.90 -9.51
C LEU A 145 2.80 1.52 -9.94
N SER A 146 2.34 0.47 -9.28
CA SER A 146 2.84 -0.88 -9.45
C SER A 146 1.81 -1.91 -9.02
N VAL A 147 1.98 -3.15 -9.47
CA VAL A 147 1.25 -4.31 -8.97
C VAL A 147 2.21 -5.26 -8.27
N MET A 148 1.80 -5.77 -7.11
CA MET A 148 2.53 -6.77 -6.35
C MET A 148 1.78 -8.10 -6.38
N TYR A 149 2.44 -9.15 -6.81
CA TYR A 149 1.88 -10.49 -6.75
C TYR A 149 2.08 -11.07 -5.34
N LEU A 150 0.97 -11.31 -4.65
CA LEU A 150 0.97 -11.81 -3.28
C LEU A 150 0.93 -13.34 -3.18
N GLY A 151 0.73 -14.02 -4.28
CA GLY A 151 0.54 -15.46 -4.33
C GLY A 151 -0.87 -15.86 -4.76
N ARG A 152 -1.10 -17.16 -4.90
CA ARG A 152 -2.42 -17.71 -5.16
C ARG A 152 -3.25 -17.64 -3.87
N ARG A 153 -4.51 -17.25 -4.01
CA ARG A 153 -5.45 -17.26 -2.89
C ARG A 153 -5.96 -18.66 -2.62
N HIS A 154 -6.16 -18.95 -1.37
CA HIS A 154 -6.65 -20.24 -0.86
C HIS A 154 -7.75 -19.99 0.17
N VAL A 155 -8.72 -20.88 0.21
CA VAL A 155 -9.64 -20.98 1.35
C VAL A 155 -8.89 -21.70 2.46
N ASN A 156 -8.61 -21.00 3.55
CA ASN A 156 -7.88 -21.49 4.72
C ASN A 156 -8.91 -21.69 5.84
N LEU A 157 -9.09 -22.94 6.29
CA LEU A 157 -10.08 -23.33 7.28
C LEU A 157 -9.43 -23.68 8.62
N ARG A 158 -10.18 -23.51 9.70
CA ARG A 158 -9.79 -23.98 11.04
C ARG A 158 -9.87 -25.50 11.16
N GLN A 159 -10.80 -26.10 10.44
CA GLN A 159 -11.00 -27.53 10.40
C GLN A 159 -9.81 -28.21 9.73
N THR A 160 -9.41 -29.33 10.30
CA THR A 160 -8.42 -30.21 9.66
C THR A 160 -9.02 -30.92 8.46
N LYS A 161 -8.17 -31.47 7.59
CA LYS A 161 -8.61 -32.24 6.42
C LYS A 161 -9.46 -33.45 6.80
N ASP A 162 -9.23 -34.02 7.99
CA ASP A 162 -9.99 -35.19 8.47
C ASP A 162 -11.40 -34.79 8.98
N GLU A 163 -11.57 -33.56 9.42
CA GLU A 163 -12.85 -33.00 9.87
C GLU A 163 -13.70 -32.50 8.71
N LEU A 164 -13.03 -31.86 7.71
CA LEU A 164 -13.71 -31.33 6.53
C LEU A 164 -12.82 -31.44 5.29
N THR A 165 -13.28 -32.21 4.32
CA THR A 165 -12.66 -32.29 2.99
C THR A 165 -13.47 -31.46 2.00
N VAL A 166 -12.85 -30.43 1.44
CA VAL A 166 -13.46 -29.53 0.45
C VAL A 166 -12.98 -29.93 -0.95
N MET A 167 -13.90 -30.41 -1.79
CA MET A 167 -13.63 -30.80 -3.19
C MET A 167 -14.44 -29.96 -4.17
N THR A 168 -15.56 -29.41 -3.73
CA THR A 168 -16.48 -28.61 -4.56
C THR A 168 -16.98 -27.39 -3.77
N PRO A 169 -17.54 -26.38 -4.43
CA PRO A 169 -18.18 -25.24 -3.75
C PRO A 169 -19.29 -25.68 -2.78
N ALA A 170 -20.00 -26.77 -3.07
CA ALA A 170 -21.07 -27.28 -2.20
C ALA A 170 -20.56 -27.71 -0.81
N ASP A 171 -19.30 -28.13 -0.71
CA ASP A 171 -18.69 -28.55 0.55
C ASP A 171 -18.39 -27.36 1.48
N LEU A 172 -18.44 -26.13 0.98
CA LEU A 172 -18.32 -24.91 1.76
C LEU A 172 -19.69 -24.36 2.25
N ALA A 173 -20.78 -25.06 1.97
CA ALA A 173 -22.11 -24.63 2.43
C ALA A 173 -22.17 -24.57 3.96
N GLY A 174 -22.56 -23.42 4.49
CA GLY A 174 -22.63 -23.19 5.94
C GLY A 174 -21.30 -22.79 6.60
N ILE A 175 -20.17 -22.83 5.88
CA ILE A 175 -18.87 -22.36 6.38
C ILE A 175 -18.87 -20.83 6.43
N THR A 176 -18.66 -20.29 7.61
CA THR A 176 -18.51 -18.85 7.82
C THR A 176 -17.10 -18.45 7.41
N LEU A 177 -16.98 -17.87 6.20
CA LEU A 177 -15.69 -17.46 5.62
C LEU A 177 -15.46 -15.97 5.81
N ARG A 178 -14.44 -15.60 6.53
CA ARG A 178 -14.06 -14.17 6.62
C ARG A 178 -13.62 -13.66 5.26
N MET A 179 -14.19 -12.54 4.87
CA MET A 179 -13.81 -11.77 3.70
C MET A 179 -13.63 -10.29 4.08
N PRO A 180 -12.82 -9.49 3.36
CA PRO A 180 -12.86 -8.02 3.51
C PRO A 180 -14.26 -7.46 3.24
N GLY A 181 -14.54 -6.23 3.72
CA GLY A 181 -15.90 -5.69 3.80
C GLY A 181 -16.51 -5.20 2.49
N THR A 182 -15.78 -5.17 1.35
CA THR A 182 -16.32 -4.65 0.10
C THR A 182 -17.27 -5.64 -0.60
N ASP A 183 -18.21 -5.14 -1.38
CA ASP A 183 -19.21 -5.96 -2.10
C ASP A 183 -18.55 -7.00 -3.02
N ALA A 184 -17.46 -6.64 -3.69
CA ALA A 184 -16.72 -7.55 -4.56
C ALA A 184 -16.17 -8.75 -3.78
N TRP A 185 -15.65 -8.55 -2.57
CA TRP A 185 -15.18 -9.61 -1.69
C TRP A 185 -16.34 -10.48 -1.17
N GLN A 186 -17.45 -9.86 -0.77
CA GLN A 186 -18.63 -10.60 -0.31
C GLN A 186 -19.23 -11.43 -1.44
N TYR A 187 -19.26 -10.91 -2.66
CA TYR A 187 -19.69 -11.66 -3.83
C TYR A 187 -18.79 -12.88 -4.11
N LEU A 188 -17.47 -12.69 -4.03
CA LEU A 188 -16.50 -13.78 -4.24
C LEU A 188 -16.71 -14.90 -3.21
N GLY A 189 -16.88 -14.59 -1.93
CA GLY A 189 -17.14 -15.57 -0.88
C GLY A 189 -18.42 -16.38 -1.14
N LYS A 190 -19.49 -15.73 -1.59
CA LYS A 190 -20.74 -16.40 -2.00
C LYS A 190 -20.54 -17.28 -3.23
N ALA A 191 -19.79 -16.82 -4.23
CA ALA A 191 -19.49 -17.59 -5.43
C ALA A 191 -18.64 -18.83 -5.15
N LEU A 192 -17.84 -18.81 -4.10
CA LEU A 192 -17.10 -19.97 -3.60
C LEU A 192 -18.01 -20.99 -2.86
N GLY A 193 -19.26 -20.66 -2.60
CA GLY A 193 -20.21 -21.52 -1.89
C GLY A 193 -20.28 -21.32 -0.39
N ALA A 194 -19.46 -20.41 0.17
CA ALA A 194 -19.40 -20.14 1.60
C ALA A 194 -20.41 -19.04 2.05
N SER A 195 -20.50 -18.85 3.36
CA SER A 195 -21.20 -17.74 4.00
C SER A 195 -20.18 -16.64 4.34
N PRO A 196 -19.97 -15.62 3.46
CA PRO A 196 -18.96 -14.61 3.69
C PRO A 196 -19.37 -13.68 4.84
N THR A 197 -18.43 -13.41 5.73
CA THR A 197 -18.59 -12.48 6.85
C THR A 197 -17.59 -11.31 6.68
N PRO A 198 -18.08 -10.07 6.56
CA PRO A 198 -17.23 -8.90 6.44
C PRO A 198 -16.48 -8.64 7.75
N MET A 199 -15.14 -8.51 7.65
CA MET A 199 -14.30 -8.27 8.83
C MET A 199 -12.97 -7.67 8.42
N ALA A 200 -12.46 -6.68 9.16
CA ALA A 200 -11.13 -6.11 8.96
C ALA A 200 -10.02 -7.15 9.18
N PHE A 201 -8.92 -7.05 8.45
CA PHE A 201 -7.86 -8.07 8.51
C PHE A 201 -7.26 -8.21 9.91
N ALA A 202 -7.10 -7.11 10.64
CA ALA A 202 -6.56 -7.11 12.01
C ALA A 202 -7.37 -7.95 13.02
N GLU A 203 -8.64 -8.23 12.74
CA GLU A 203 -9.54 -9.01 13.61
C GLU A 203 -9.52 -10.51 13.32
N VAL A 204 -8.94 -10.90 12.18
CA VAL A 204 -9.05 -12.28 11.64
C VAL A 204 -8.44 -13.31 12.57
N TYR A 205 -7.24 -13.05 13.11
CA TYR A 205 -6.59 -14.00 14.02
C TYR A 205 -7.46 -14.32 15.26
N THR A 206 -8.01 -13.29 15.87
CA THR A 206 -8.90 -13.45 17.04
C THR A 206 -10.18 -14.20 16.66
N ALA A 207 -10.79 -13.83 15.53
CA ALA A 207 -12.03 -14.47 15.06
C ALA A 207 -11.84 -15.96 14.75
N LEU A 208 -10.74 -16.33 14.11
CA LEU A 208 -10.36 -17.73 13.89
C LEU A 208 -10.09 -18.46 15.19
N SER A 209 -9.35 -17.85 16.12
CA SER A 209 -8.99 -18.45 17.41
C SER A 209 -10.21 -18.74 18.27
N THR A 210 -11.19 -17.84 18.27
CA THR A 210 -12.43 -17.97 19.07
C THR A 210 -13.52 -18.79 18.36
N GLY A 211 -13.39 -19.04 17.07
CA GLY A 211 -14.42 -19.72 16.28
C GLY A 211 -15.57 -18.83 15.82
N ALA A 212 -15.37 -17.50 15.85
CA ALA A 212 -16.34 -16.56 15.28
C ALA A 212 -16.46 -16.70 13.76
N VAL A 213 -15.40 -17.17 13.10
CA VAL A 213 -15.40 -17.58 11.69
C VAL A 213 -14.71 -18.95 11.56
N ASP A 214 -15.07 -19.70 10.53
CA ASP A 214 -14.53 -21.02 10.24
C ASP A 214 -13.28 -20.97 9.37
N GLY A 215 -13.08 -19.87 8.66
CA GLY A 215 -11.94 -19.71 7.75
C GLY A 215 -11.80 -18.31 7.18
N GLN A 216 -10.80 -18.18 6.32
CA GLN A 216 -10.51 -16.96 5.56
C GLN A 216 -10.05 -17.32 4.15
N ASP A 217 -10.17 -16.37 3.21
CA ASP A 217 -9.57 -16.47 1.89
C ASP A 217 -8.37 -15.53 1.82
N ASN A 218 -7.15 -16.07 1.79
CA ASN A 218 -5.90 -15.34 1.65
C ASN A 218 -4.80 -16.18 1.00
N PRO A 219 -3.77 -15.55 0.42
CA PRO A 219 -2.56 -16.26 -0.01
C PRO A 219 -1.74 -16.71 1.20
N LEU A 220 -0.97 -17.78 1.03
CA LEU A 220 -0.14 -18.37 2.10
C LEU A 220 0.82 -17.38 2.78
N PRO A 221 1.47 -16.42 2.10
CA PRO A 221 2.32 -15.45 2.80
C PRO A 221 1.58 -14.51 3.77
N THR A 222 0.26 -14.49 3.72
CA THR A 222 -0.59 -13.62 4.57
C THR A 222 -1.23 -14.39 5.74
N VAL A 223 -1.08 -15.72 5.78
CA VAL A 223 -1.75 -16.63 6.74
C VAL A 223 -0.83 -16.99 7.89
#